data_e034dd71d3c7d949e84ad18bf6259107
#
_entry.id   e034dd71d3c7d949e84ad18bf6259107
#
_cell.length_a   1.000
_cell.length_b   1.000
_cell.length_c   1.000
_cell.angle_alpha   90.00
_cell.angle_beta   90.00
_cell.angle_gamma   90.00
#
_symmetry.space_group_name_H-M   'P 1'
#
loop_
_entity.id
_entity.type
_entity.pdbx_description
1 polymer ?
#
loop_
_entity_poly.entity_id
_entity_poly.type
_entity_poly.pdbx_seq_one_letter_code
_entity_poly.pdbx_strand_id
1 'polypeptide(L)'
;MFDPATAGIIVALLLFFLLTTGVHIGVALGLSGFIGILITINERAALAQVATVPFSTTNSFTLAVIPLFILMGALATQAGLTTDLYRAAYNWLGKISGGLAMATTLASAAFGAACGSTIVNAAVFTKMAMPEMTKFGYDKRLSAGCIAASGTLASLIPPSILMIIYAVITEQSVARLLVAGLIPGLMSAGIYMLGIYVVARLRPDLAPIPDVVISRREKWESLKGVWGISFLFILVIGGIYLGFFVPTYAGAVGAFGAFLIVAAKGKLNGKVLVDTFKDAGITTSTIFIIVIGGIIFARFLTYTGLVGDISDWMLALELSPIAYLLGFAVLYLLLGMLIDPIAIMVMTLPVMFPIMTSVGYDPIWLGVIAIKLAEISLITPPVGLNVYVVRSASPVPLRLEEVFAGVTPFLLMDLFTLGLLIAFPAIVLFLPSLM
;
A
#
# COMPACT_ATOMS: atom_id res chain seq x y z
N MET A 1 31.70 -6.38 24.66
CA MET A 1 31.09 -5.85 23.42
C MET A 1 31.32 -6.86 22.33
N PHE A 2 30.28 -7.24 21.61
CA PHE A 2 30.42 -8.10 20.45
C PHE A 2 30.93 -7.27 19.25
N ASP A 3 31.63 -7.92 18.31
CA ASP A 3 31.92 -7.28 17.03
C ASP A 3 30.64 -7.06 16.21
N PRO A 4 30.62 -6.08 15.30
CA PRO A 4 29.41 -5.73 14.53
C PRO A 4 28.78 -6.88 13.76
N ALA A 5 29.58 -7.75 13.12
CA ALA A 5 29.09 -8.86 12.33
C ALA A 5 28.39 -9.92 13.20
N THR A 6 29.03 -10.33 14.33
CA THR A 6 28.43 -11.26 15.29
C THR A 6 27.14 -10.69 15.89
N ALA A 7 27.13 -9.41 16.25
CA ALA A 7 25.94 -8.74 16.75
C ALA A 7 24.81 -8.69 15.69
N GLY A 8 25.16 -8.44 14.44
CA GLY A 8 24.22 -8.48 13.32
C GLY A 8 23.53 -9.84 13.18
N ILE A 9 24.30 -10.93 13.28
CA ILE A 9 23.75 -12.29 13.22
C ILE A 9 22.81 -12.55 14.42
N ILE A 10 23.25 -12.21 15.65
CA ILE A 10 22.43 -12.38 16.86
C ILE A 10 21.11 -11.62 16.73
N VAL A 11 21.15 -10.36 16.29
CA VAL A 11 19.98 -9.51 16.13
C VAL A 11 19.06 -10.03 15.02
N ALA A 12 19.62 -10.52 13.91
CA ALA A 12 18.82 -11.12 12.83
C ALA A 12 18.10 -12.40 13.31
N LEU A 13 18.80 -13.28 14.05
CA LEU A 13 18.20 -14.49 14.64
C LEU A 13 17.12 -14.14 15.67
N LEU A 14 17.38 -13.13 16.53
CA LEU A 14 16.41 -12.66 17.50
C LEU A 14 15.17 -12.09 16.82
N LEU A 15 15.34 -11.26 15.79
CA LEU A 15 14.23 -10.71 15.01
C LEU A 15 13.39 -11.83 14.39
N PHE A 16 14.05 -12.79 13.75
CA PHE A 16 13.37 -13.93 13.14
C PHE A 16 12.60 -14.75 14.19
N PHE A 17 13.22 -15.03 15.35
CA PHE A 17 12.58 -15.72 16.46
C PHE A 17 11.35 -14.95 16.96
N LEU A 18 11.45 -13.65 17.21
CA LEU A 18 10.32 -12.82 17.65
C LEU A 18 9.16 -12.82 16.63
N LEU A 19 9.47 -12.76 15.34
CA LEU A 19 8.47 -12.82 14.28
C LEU A 19 7.76 -14.17 14.24
N THR A 20 8.48 -15.28 14.40
CA THR A 20 7.88 -16.63 14.41
C THR A 20 7.03 -16.90 15.65
N THR A 21 7.28 -16.22 16.77
CA THR A 21 6.45 -16.29 17.97
C THR A 21 5.20 -15.41 17.92
N GLY A 22 4.99 -14.66 16.82
CA GLY A 22 3.82 -13.80 16.63
C GLY A 22 3.88 -12.45 17.36
N VAL A 23 5.05 -12.03 17.80
CA VAL A 23 5.25 -10.68 18.36
C VAL A 23 4.99 -9.65 17.27
N HIS A 24 4.29 -8.56 17.62
CA HIS A 24 4.02 -7.47 16.69
C HIS A 24 5.32 -6.92 16.08
N ILE A 25 5.38 -6.81 14.76
CA ILE A 25 6.61 -6.55 14.02
C ILE A 25 7.34 -5.27 14.46
N GLY A 26 6.62 -4.20 14.77
CA GLY A 26 7.22 -2.96 15.27
C GLY A 26 7.91 -3.15 16.63
N VAL A 27 7.33 -3.99 17.50
CA VAL A 27 7.93 -4.36 18.78
C VAL A 27 9.15 -5.27 18.56
N ALA A 28 9.05 -6.24 17.65
CA ALA A 28 10.15 -7.14 17.31
C ALA A 28 11.36 -6.36 16.77
N LEU A 29 11.14 -5.41 15.85
CA LEU A 29 12.19 -4.52 15.32
C LEU A 29 12.79 -3.65 16.42
N GLY A 30 11.94 -3.00 17.25
CA GLY A 30 12.40 -2.14 18.32
C GLY A 30 13.23 -2.87 19.36
N LEU A 31 12.78 -4.06 19.79
CA LEU A 31 13.52 -4.90 20.75
C LEU A 31 14.84 -5.41 20.15
N SER A 32 14.82 -5.90 18.90
CA SER A 32 16.02 -6.38 18.23
C SER A 32 17.04 -5.26 18.03
N GLY A 33 16.63 -4.08 17.62
CA GLY A 33 17.48 -2.90 17.50
C GLY A 33 18.03 -2.43 18.86
N PHE A 34 17.18 -2.40 19.89
CA PHE A 34 17.57 -2.05 21.26
C PHE A 34 18.66 -3.01 21.79
N ILE A 35 18.42 -4.31 21.71
CA ILE A 35 19.37 -5.34 22.14
C ILE A 35 20.67 -5.26 21.32
N GLY A 36 20.56 -5.03 20.02
CA GLY A 36 21.71 -4.83 19.14
C GLY A 36 22.60 -3.68 19.61
N ILE A 37 22.03 -2.50 19.89
CA ILE A 37 22.78 -1.35 20.41
C ILE A 37 23.37 -1.63 21.81
N LEU A 38 22.60 -2.32 22.65
CA LEU A 38 23.04 -2.68 24.01
C LEU A 38 24.29 -3.53 24.01
N ILE A 39 24.38 -4.56 23.13
CA ILE A 39 25.48 -5.52 23.10
C ILE A 39 26.71 -5.01 22.32
N THR A 40 26.52 -4.02 21.42
CA THR A 40 27.61 -3.48 20.58
C THR A 40 28.19 -2.19 21.13
N ILE A 41 27.35 -1.30 21.66
CA ILE A 41 27.77 0.04 22.07
C ILE A 41 27.76 0.16 23.60
N ASN A 42 26.61 0.36 24.21
CA ASN A 42 26.40 0.38 25.66
C ASN A 42 24.91 0.57 26.00
N GLU A 43 24.60 0.37 27.29
CA GLU A 43 23.25 0.55 27.84
C GLU A 43 22.71 1.97 27.68
N ARG A 44 23.55 2.98 27.91
CA ARG A 44 23.13 4.40 27.81
C ARG A 44 22.70 4.76 26.39
N ALA A 45 23.40 4.28 25.37
CA ALA A 45 23.05 4.48 23.98
C ALA A 45 21.74 3.78 23.61
N ALA A 46 21.54 2.54 24.09
CA ALA A 46 20.31 1.80 23.85
C ALA A 46 19.08 2.47 24.51
N LEU A 47 19.19 2.85 25.77
CA LEU A 47 18.11 3.54 26.49
C LEU A 47 17.79 4.91 25.88
N ALA A 48 18.80 5.63 25.39
CA ALA A 48 18.58 6.91 24.70
C ALA A 48 17.70 6.77 23.45
N GLN A 49 17.80 5.64 22.71
CA GLN A 49 16.93 5.40 21.54
C GLN A 49 15.47 5.21 21.97
N VAL A 50 15.22 4.40 22.97
CA VAL A 50 13.86 4.17 23.47
C VAL A 50 13.23 5.45 24.04
N ALA A 51 14.05 6.31 24.66
CA ALA A 51 13.58 7.58 25.21
C ALA A 51 13.30 8.64 24.11
N THR A 52 14.09 8.69 23.05
CA THR A 52 14.06 9.80 22.09
C THR A 52 13.30 9.48 20.80
N VAL A 53 13.44 8.25 20.26
CA VAL A 53 12.86 7.90 18.96
C VAL A 53 11.33 7.96 18.93
N PRO A 54 10.60 7.46 19.94
CA PRO A 54 9.14 7.58 19.93
C PRO A 54 8.66 9.03 19.85
N PHE A 55 9.27 9.90 20.67
CA PHE A 55 8.91 11.31 20.67
C PHE A 55 9.29 12.01 19.36
N SER A 56 10.52 11.83 18.85
CA SER A 56 10.95 12.46 17.60
C SER A 56 10.14 12.00 16.40
N THR A 57 9.74 10.73 16.37
CA THR A 57 8.92 10.17 15.30
C THR A 57 7.49 10.73 15.34
N THR A 58 6.86 10.75 16.52
CA THR A 58 5.49 11.25 16.66
C THR A 58 5.38 12.77 16.53
N ASN A 59 6.45 13.50 16.84
CA ASN A 59 6.53 14.96 16.69
C ASN A 59 6.99 15.39 15.28
N SER A 60 7.16 14.46 14.35
CA SER A 60 7.56 14.77 12.97
C SER A 60 6.42 15.39 12.19
N PHE A 61 6.61 16.64 11.70
CA PHE A 61 5.64 17.31 10.84
C PHE A 61 5.35 16.52 9.56
N THR A 62 6.37 15.91 8.95
CA THR A 62 6.21 15.11 7.73
C THR A 62 5.38 13.84 7.99
N LEU A 63 5.59 13.17 9.12
CA LEU A 63 4.83 11.97 9.48
C LEU A 63 3.39 12.28 9.91
N ALA A 64 3.07 13.52 10.31
CA ALA A 64 1.71 13.93 10.63
C ALA A 64 0.73 13.80 9.44
N VAL A 65 1.25 13.72 8.23
CA VAL A 65 0.44 13.46 7.03
C VAL A 65 -0.24 12.09 7.05
N ILE A 66 0.38 11.08 7.68
CA ILE A 66 -0.16 9.71 7.76
C ILE A 66 -1.50 9.66 8.51
N PRO A 67 -1.61 10.11 9.78
CA PRO A 67 -2.89 10.11 10.48
C PRO A 67 -3.97 10.95 9.78
N LEU A 68 -3.59 12.02 9.10
CA LEU A 68 -4.53 12.89 8.37
C LEU A 68 -5.13 12.17 7.15
N PHE A 69 -4.33 11.46 6.35
CA PHE A 69 -4.86 10.67 5.24
C PHE A 69 -5.65 9.44 5.71
N ILE A 70 -5.24 8.79 6.81
CA ILE A 70 -6.03 7.71 7.40
C ILE A 70 -7.40 8.23 7.85
N LEU A 71 -7.44 9.40 8.50
CA LEU A 71 -8.68 10.04 8.93
C LEU A 71 -9.55 10.41 7.72
N MET A 72 -8.96 10.95 6.66
CA MET A 72 -9.67 11.23 5.40
C MET A 72 -10.31 9.97 4.82
N GLY A 73 -9.58 8.85 4.76
CA GLY A 73 -10.09 7.58 4.25
C GLY A 73 -11.20 6.99 5.12
N ALA A 74 -11.07 7.07 6.45
CA ALA A 74 -12.10 6.63 7.38
C ALA A 74 -13.38 7.46 7.23
N LEU A 75 -13.29 8.79 7.14
CA LEU A 75 -14.42 9.68 6.87
C LEU A 75 -15.06 9.39 5.50
N ALA A 76 -14.27 9.19 4.45
CA ALA A 76 -14.74 8.83 3.13
C ALA A 76 -15.56 7.53 3.13
N THR A 77 -15.12 6.54 3.93
CA THR A 77 -15.85 5.29 4.13
C THR A 77 -17.18 5.52 4.83
N GLN A 78 -17.22 6.30 5.91
CA GLN A 78 -18.44 6.63 6.65
C GLN A 78 -19.41 7.47 5.80
N ALA A 79 -18.91 8.33 4.93
CA ALA A 79 -19.70 9.06 3.95
C ALA A 79 -20.39 8.12 2.94
N GLY A 80 -19.96 6.86 2.82
CA GLY A 80 -20.47 5.88 1.87
C GLY A 80 -19.97 6.11 0.45
N LEU A 81 -18.81 6.79 0.28
CA LEU A 81 -18.25 7.06 -1.04
C LEU A 81 -17.85 5.79 -1.78
N THR A 82 -17.43 4.74 -1.07
CA THR A 82 -17.18 3.40 -1.63
C THR A 82 -18.39 2.80 -2.34
N THR A 83 -19.55 2.86 -1.69
CA THR A 83 -20.81 2.35 -2.26
C THR A 83 -21.23 3.15 -3.49
N ASP A 84 -21.09 4.46 -3.44
CA ASP A 84 -21.41 5.34 -4.57
C ASP A 84 -20.49 5.08 -5.77
N LEU A 85 -19.16 4.90 -5.52
CA LEU A 85 -18.19 4.55 -6.55
C LEU A 85 -18.50 3.19 -7.20
N TYR A 86 -18.74 2.17 -6.38
CA TYR A 86 -19.06 0.85 -6.88
C TYR A 86 -20.34 0.84 -7.71
N ARG A 87 -21.40 1.52 -7.22
CA ARG A 87 -22.64 1.66 -7.95
C ARG A 87 -22.47 2.37 -9.29
N ALA A 88 -21.68 3.43 -9.33
CA ALA A 88 -21.37 4.14 -10.58
C ALA A 88 -20.60 3.23 -11.54
N ALA A 89 -19.52 2.59 -11.09
CA ALA A 89 -18.75 1.68 -11.90
C ALA A 89 -19.58 0.50 -12.42
N TYR A 90 -20.44 -0.10 -11.57
CA TYR A 90 -21.36 -1.16 -11.93
C TYR A 90 -22.36 -0.72 -13.03
N ASN A 91 -22.97 0.45 -12.88
CA ASN A 91 -23.95 0.95 -13.85
C ASN A 91 -23.33 1.18 -15.24
N TRP A 92 -22.03 1.51 -15.31
CA TRP A 92 -21.34 1.74 -16.58
C TRP A 92 -20.73 0.49 -17.18
N LEU A 93 -20.16 -0.39 -16.38
CA LEU A 93 -19.37 -1.55 -16.81
C LEU A 93 -20.17 -2.87 -16.73
N GLY A 94 -21.25 -2.95 -15.96
CA GLY A 94 -21.92 -4.21 -15.62
C GLY A 94 -22.43 -5.02 -16.81
N LYS A 95 -22.62 -4.42 -17.99
CA LYS A 95 -23.04 -5.10 -19.23
C LYS A 95 -21.87 -5.60 -20.08
N ILE A 96 -20.64 -5.37 -19.66
CA ILE A 96 -19.43 -5.84 -20.35
C ILE A 96 -19.04 -7.21 -19.78
N SER A 97 -18.43 -8.09 -20.57
CA SER A 97 -17.86 -9.35 -20.07
C SER A 97 -16.89 -9.06 -18.93
N GLY A 98 -17.10 -9.68 -17.75
CA GLY A 98 -16.33 -9.38 -16.55
C GLY A 98 -16.67 -8.05 -15.88
N GLY A 99 -17.80 -7.43 -16.24
CA GLY A 99 -18.16 -6.05 -15.86
C GLY A 99 -18.20 -5.79 -14.35
N LEU A 100 -18.66 -6.74 -13.52
CA LEU A 100 -18.64 -6.57 -12.06
C LEU A 100 -17.23 -6.58 -11.50
N ALA A 101 -16.36 -7.45 -12.00
CA ALA A 101 -14.95 -7.48 -11.58
C ALA A 101 -14.22 -6.21 -12.02
N MET A 102 -14.46 -5.74 -13.26
CA MET A 102 -13.93 -4.45 -13.75
C MET A 102 -14.45 -3.27 -12.92
N ALA A 103 -15.75 -3.28 -12.56
CA ALA A 103 -16.34 -2.27 -11.70
C ALA A 103 -15.72 -2.28 -10.29
N THR A 104 -15.45 -3.47 -9.75
CA THR A 104 -14.74 -3.64 -8.48
C THR A 104 -13.33 -3.06 -8.56
N THR A 105 -12.59 -3.36 -9.61
CA THR A 105 -11.22 -2.84 -9.82
C THR A 105 -11.23 -1.31 -9.95
N LEU A 106 -12.12 -0.75 -10.76
CA LEU A 106 -12.20 0.71 -10.95
C LEU A 106 -12.61 1.44 -9.66
N ALA A 107 -13.61 0.91 -8.95
CA ALA A 107 -14.07 1.50 -7.70
C ALA A 107 -13.02 1.36 -6.58
N SER A 108 -12.32 0.22 -6.52
CA SER A 108 -11.21 -0.03 -5.60
C SER A 108 -10.03 0.91 -5.86
N ALA A 109 -9.66 1.12 -7.12
CA ALA A 109 -8.63 2.08 -7.52
C ALA A 109 -9.00 3.52 -7.10
N ALA A 110 -10.23 3.94 -7.40
CA ALA A 110 -10.71 5.28 -7.05
C ALA A 110 -10.85 5.48 -5.52
N PHE A 111 -11.29 4.45 -4.78
CA PHE A 111 -11.35 4.52 -3.32
C PHE A 111 -9.94 4.45 -2.69
N GLY A 112 -9.01 3.71 -3.29
CA GLY A 112 -7.60 3.70 -2.92
C GLY A 112 -7.02 5.11 -2.83
N ALA A 113 -7.41 5.98 -3.76
CA ALA A 113 -7.07 7.41 -3.78
C ALA A 113 -7.62 8.22 -2.58
N ALA A 114 -8.47 7.65 -1.75
CA ALA A 114 -8.93 8.30 -0.51
C ALA A 114 -8.44 7.61 0.75
N CYS A 115 -8.22 6.29 0.72
CA CYS A 115 -7.86 5.55 1.93
C CYS A 115 -6.36 5.25 2.07
N GLY A 116 -5.62 5.16 0.96
CA GLY A 116 -4.17 4.92 0.94
C GLY A 116 -3.71 3.59 1.58
N SER A 117 -4.64 2.69 1.94
CA SER A 117 -4.36 1.43 2.62
C SER A 117 -4.91 0.24 1.85
N THR A 118 -4.04 -0.71 1.49
CA THR A 118 -4.39 -1.93 0.75
C THR A 118 -5.30 -2.84 1.55
N ILE A 119 -5.01 -3.01 2.84
CA ILE A 119 -5.75 -3.88 3.76
C ILE A 119 -7.19 -3.38 3.94
N VAL A 120 -7.36 -2.09 4.21
CA VAL A 120 -8.68 -1.46 4.37
C VAL A 120 -9.46 -1.56 3.07
N ASN A 121 -8.82 -1.27 1.94
CA ASN A 121 -9.42 -1.34 0.62
C ASN A 121 -9.93 -2.76 0.33
N ALA A 122 -9.08 -3.78 0.47
CA ALA A 122 -9.43 -5.18 0.26
C ALA A 122 -10.59 -5.61 1.19
N ALA A 123 -10.57 -5.25 2.47
CA ALA A 123 -11.62 -5.60 3.43
C ALA A 123 -12.98 -4.99 3.08
N VAL A 124 -13.00 -3.70 2.70
CA VAL A 124 -14.22 -2.97 2.34
C VAL A 124 -14.84 -3.56 1.08
N PHE A 125 -14.02 -3.75 0.03
CA PHE A 125 -14.52 -4.32 -1.23
C PHE A 125 -14.89 -5.79 -1.12
N THR A 126 -14.28 -6.56 -0.23
CA THR A 126 -14.72 -7.93 0.06
C THR A 126 -16.15 -7.96 0.59
N LYS A 127 -16.46 -7.13 1.57
CA LYS A 127 -17.81 -7.09 2.16
C LYS A 127 -18.86 -6.59 1.16
N MET A 128 -18.48 -5.74 0.24
CA MET A 128 -19.39 -5.11 -0.72
C MET A 128 -19.52 -5.88 -2.04
N ALA A 129 -18.40 -6.22 -2.69
CA ALA A 129 -18.41 -6.78 -4.03
C ALA A 129 -18.58 -8.31 -4.03
N MET A 130 -18.05 -9.04 -3.04
CA MET A 130 -18.12 -10.50 -3.01
C MET A 130 -19.55 -11.04 -3.02
N PRO A 131 -20.51 -10.53 -2.20
CA PRO A 131 -21.90 -10.95 -2.27
C PRO A 131 -22.56 -10.67 -3.62
N GLU A 132 -22.30 -9.49 -4.17
CA GLU A 132 -22.85 -9.07 -5.47
C GLU A 132 -22.35 -9.97 -6.61
N MET A 133 -21.05 -10.21 -6.68
CA MET A 133 -20.45 -11.08 -7.70
C MET A 133 -20.98 -12.52 -7.57
N THR A 134 -21.08 -13.04 -6.34
CA THR A 134 -21.64 -14.37 -6.07
C THR A 134 -23.12 -14.47 -6.48
N LYS A 135 -23.93 -13.44 -6.19
CA LYS A 135 -25.34 -13.37 -6.56
C LYS A 135 -25.54 -13.44 -8.08
N PHE A 136 -24.64 -12.86 -8.86
CA PHE A 136 -24.67 -12.88 -10.31
C PHE A 136 -23.93 -14.09 -10.93
N GLY A 137 -23.57 -15.08 -10.13
CA GLY A 137 -22.98 -16.33 -10.61
C GLY A 137 -21.51 -16.26 -10.99
N TYR A 138 -20.79 -15.21 -10.57
CA TYR A 138 -19.35 -15.13 -10.79
C TYR A 138 -18.62 -16.26 -10.02
N ASP A 139 -17.59 -16.80 -10.63
CA ASP A 139 -16.70 -17.74 -9.96
C ASP A 139 -16.07 -17.11 -8.72
N LYS A 140 -16.11 -17.83 -7.58
CA LYS A 140 -15.61 -17.32 -6.30
C LYS A 140 -14.12 -17.03 -6.30
N ARG A 141 -13.32 -17.82 -7.05
CA ARG A 141 -11.88 -17.64 -7.16
C ARG A 141 -11.57 -16.35 -7.90
N LEU A 142 -12.20 -16.14 -9.07
CA LEU A 142 -12.04 -14.91 -9.84
C LEU A 142 -12.48 -13.68 -9.03
N SER A 143 -13.60 -13.77 -8.32
CA SER A 143 -14.13 -12.68 -7.49
C SER A 143 -13.16 -12.33 -6.37
N ALA A 144 -12.71 -13.33 -5.60
CA ALA A 144 -11.80 -13.14 -4.48
C ALA A 144 -10.42 -12.65 -4.96
N GLY A 145 -9.89 -13.21 -6.05
CA GLY A 145 -8.63 -12.79 -6.66
C GLY A 145 -8.67 -11.36 -7.16
N CYS A 146 -9.76 -10.97 -7.85
CA CYS A 146 -9.99 -9.59 -8.28
C CYS A 146 -9.99 -8.61 -7.11
N ILE A 147 -10.71 -8.91 -6.02
CA ILE A 147 -10.79 -8.04 -4.85
C ILE A 147 -9.42 -7.92 -4.17
N ALA A 148 -8.70 -9.05 -3.97
CA ALA A 148 -7.39 -9.06 -3.33
C ALA A 148 -6.38 -8.22 -4.12
N ALA A 149 -6.31 -8.41 -5.44
CA ALA A 149 -5.41 -7.70 -6.32
C ALA A 149 -5.81 -6.21 -6.47
N SER A 150 -7.10 -5.90 -6.67
CA SER A 150 -7.54 -4.51 -6.79
C SER A 150 -7.30 -3.72 -5.50
N GLY A 151 -7.30 -4.39 -4.34
CA GLY A 151 -6.97 -3.78 -3.05
C GLY A 151 -5.57 -3.20 -3.02
N THR A 152 -4.60 -3.82 -3.71
CA THR A 152 -3.20 -3.35 -3.73
C THR A 152 -3.03 -2.01 -4.44
N LEU A 153 -3.92 -1.65 -5.38
CA LEU A 153 -3.84 -0.39 -6.11
C LEU A 153 -3.84 0.86 -5.21
N ALA A 154 -4.34 0.73 -3.97
CA ALA A 154 -4.33 1.80 -2.98
C ALA A 154 -2.92 2.21 -2.53
N SER A 155 -1.90 1.40 -2.75
CA SER A 155 -0.52 1.79 -2.43
C SER A 155 0.18 2.56 -3.55
N LEU A 156 -0.28 2.44 -4.80
CA LEU A 156 0.29 3.21 -5.91
C LEU A 156 -0.51 4.48 -6.22
N ILE A 157 -1.84 4.39 -6.17
CA ILE A 157 -2.69 5.56 -6.47
C ILE A 157 -2.66 6.51 -5.27
N PRO A 158 -2.18 7.77 -5.45
CA PRO A 158 -2.05 8.70 -4.34
C PRO A 158 -3.40 9.19 -3.80
N PRO A 159 -3.46 9.56 -2.49
CA PRO A 159 -2.37 9.52 -1.51
C PRO A 159 -2.10 8.10 -1.00
N SER A 160 -0.82 7.74 -0.92
CA SER A 160 -0.36 6.41 -0.50
C SER A 160 0.50 6.50 0.76
N ILE A 161 0.15 5.72 1.77
CA ILE A 161 0.91 5.64 3.03
C ILE A 161 2.32 5.07 2.78
N LEU A 162 2.45 4.07 1.90
CA LEU A 162 3.75 3.46 1.59
C LEU A 162 4.70 4.45 0.90
N MET A 163 4.18 5.31 0.02
CA MET A 163 4.98 6.37 -0.61
C MET A 163 5.50 7.38 0.40
N ILE A 164 4.66 7.75 1.37
CA ILE A 164 5.06 8.68 2.43
C ILE A 164 6.16 8.06 3.29
N ILE A 165 6.01 6.80 3.68
CA ILE A 165 7.00 6.08 4.49
C ILE A 165 8.32 5.93 3.74
N TYR A 166 8.28 5.53 2.47
CA TYR A 166 9.45 5.48 1.62
C TYR A 166 10.16 6.84 1.57
N ALA A 167 9.41 7.91 1.28
CA ALA A 167 9.95 9.26 1.18
C ALA A 167 10.63 9.72 2.48
N VAL A 168 10.04 9.39 3.64
CA VAL A 168 10.60 9.75 4.94
C VAL A 168 11.88 8.98 5.25
N ILE A 169 11.91 7.66 4.98
CA ILE A 169 13.09 6.83 5.25
C ILE A 169 14.26 7.20 4.35
N THR A 170 13.98 7.54 3.08
CA THR A 170 14.99 7.83 2.06
C THR A 170 15.26 9.33 1.90
N GLU A 171 14.63 10.17 2.72
CA GLU A 171 14.74 11.63 2.68
C GLU A 171 14.38 12.24 1.30
N GLN A 172 13.43 11.60 0.59
CA GLN A 172 12.95 12.07 -0.70
C GLN A 172 11.71 12.96 -0.57
N SER A 173 11.39 13.70 -1.62
CA SER A 173 10.20 14.53 -1.67
C SER A 173 8.92 13.69 -1.68
N VAL A 174 8.11 13.81 -0.62
CA VAL A 174 6.79 13.17 -0.53
C VAL A 174 5.89 13.59 -1.69
N ALA A 175 5.90 14.88 -2.06
CA ALA A 175 5.09 15.41 -3.16
C ALA A 175 5.44 14.74 -4.49
N ARG A 176 6.75 14.71 -4.84
CA ARG A 176 7.22 14.08 -6.08
C ARG A 176 6.89 12.58 -6.12
N LEU A 177 7.04 11.88 -5.00
CA LEU A 177 6.76 10.45 -4.93
C LEU A 177 5.26 10.16 -5.07
N LEU A 178 4.39 10.94 -4.41
CA LEU A 178 2.94 10.79 -4.57
C LEU A 178 2.52 11.00 -6.02
N VAL A 179 3.04 12.02 -6.69
CA VAL A 179 2.74 12.29 -8.10
C VAL A 179 3.29 11.20 -9.02
N ALA A 180 4.47 10.63 -8.70
CA ALA A 180 5.09 9.54 -9.45
C ALA A 180 4.23 8.28 -9.52
N GLY A 181 3.45 7.99 -8.49
CA GLY A 181 2.58 6.80 -8.42
C GLY A 181 1.34 6.88 -9.28
N LEU A 182 0.93 8.06 -9.73
CA LEU A 182 -0.36 8.24 -10.42
C LEU A 182 -0.45 7.46 -11.74
N ILE A 183 0.51 7.66 -12.66
CA ILE A 183 0.50 6.95 -13.95
C ILE A 183 0.68 5.44 -13.75
N PRO A 184 1.66 4.94 -12.97
CA PRO A 184 1.79 3.51 -12.66
C PRO A 184 0.52 2.89 -12.06
N GLY A 185 -0.13 3.58 -11.13
CA GLY A 185 -1.36 3.11 -10.49
C GLY A 185 -2.53 3.00 -11.47
N LEU A 186 -2.74 4.03 -12.30
CA LEU A 186 -3.77 4.00 -13.35
C LEU A 186 -3.46 2.94 -14.43
N MET A 187 -2.20 2.78 -14.80
CA MET A 187 -1.76 1.74 -15.72
C MET A 187 -2.02 0.34 -15.16
N SER A 188 -1.70 0.10 -13.87
CA SER A 188 -2.01 -1.17 -13.20
C SER A 188 -3.50 -1.47 -13.19
N ALA A 189 -4.33 -0.49 -12.87
CA ALA A 189 -5.80 -0.63 -12.92
C ALA A 189 -6.29 -0.94 -14.34
N GLY A 190 -5.74 -0.28 -15.35
CA GLY A 190 -6.07 -0.52 -16.76
C GLY A 190 -5.68 -1.93 -17.21
N ILE A 191 -4.50 -2.41 -16.84
CA ILE A 191 -4.01 -3.77 -17.12
C ILE A 191 -4.91 -4.81 -16.45
N TYR A 192 -5.32 -4.61 -15.19
CA TYR A 192 -6.27 -5.48 -14.51
C TYR A 192 -7.61 -5.52 -15.23
N MET A 193 -8.18 -4.36 -15.57
CA MET A 193 -9.46 -4.29 -16.28
C MET A 193 -9.38 -4.98 -17.63
N LEU A 194 -8.31 -4.79 -18.39
CA LEU A 194 -8.09 -5.47 -19.69
C LEU A 194 -7.95 -6.98 -19.49
N GLY A 195 -7.17 -7.42 -18.52
CA GLY A 195 -6.99 -8.83 -18.20
C GLY A 195 -8.29 -9.51 -17.76
N ILE A 196 -9.08 -8.86 -16.91
CA ILE A 196 -10.43 -9.32 -16.51
C ILE A 196 -11.33 -9.48 -17.75
N TYR A 197 -11.34 -8.48 -18.63
CA TYR A 197 -12.12 -8.54 -19.87
C TYR A 197 -11.71 -9.72 -20.75
N VAL A 198 -10.41 -9.93 -20.93
CA VAL A 198 -9.87 -11.05 -21.73
C VAL A 198 -10.26 -12.39 -21.10
N VAL A 199 -10.05 -12.57 -19.79
CA VAL A 199 -10.42 -13.81 -19.08
C VAL A 199 -11.91 -14.08 -19.20
N ALA A 200 -12.76 -13.06 -18.98
CA ALA A 200 -14.22 -13.20 -19.08
C ALA A 200 -14.72 -13.46 -20.51
N ARG A 201 -13.99 -13.03 -21.52
CA ARG A 201 -14.30 -13.35 -22.93
C ARG A 201 -13.89 -14.78 -23.29
N LEU A 202 -12.75 -15.25 -22.80
CA LEU A 202 -12.25 -16.61 -23.05
C LEU A 202 -13.01 -17.66 -22.22
N ARG A 203 -13.49 -17.27 -21.03
CA ARG A 203 -14.20 -18.11 -20.09
C ARG A 203 -15.45 -17.41 -19.56
N PRO A 204 -16.54 -17.32 -20.36
CA PRO A 204 -17.78 -16.65 -19.96
C PRO A 204 -18.47 -17.28 -18.73
N ASP A 205 -18.21 -18.54 -18.46
CA ASP A 205 -18.66 -19.28 -17.31
C ASP A 205 -18.13 -18.74 -15.98
N LEU A 206 -16.95 -18.11 -15.99
CA LEU A 206 -16.35 -17.53 -14.77
C LEU A 206 -16.93 -16.15 -14.41
N ALA A 207 -17.48 -15.43 -15.39
CA ALA A 207 -17.97 -14.05 -15.20
C ALA A 207 -19.20 -13.79 -16.10
N PRO A 208 -20.36 -14.43 -15.78
CA PRO A 208 -21.57 -14.26 -16.58
C PRO A 208 -22.05 -12.80 -16.57
N ILE A 209 -22.58 -12.35 -17.70
CA ILE A 209 -23.13 -10.98 -17.81
C ILE A 209 -24.47 -10.96 -17.08
N PRO A 210 -24.65 -10.05 -16.09
CA PRO A 210 -25.94 -9.93 -15.42
C PRO A 210 -27.07 -9.52 -16.36
N ASP A 211 -28.21 -10.20 -16.27
CA ASP A 211 -29.42 -9.83 -17.00
C ASP A 211 -30.17 -8.70 -16.25
N VAL A 212 -29.56 -7.53 -16.18
CA VAL A 212 -30.11 -6.33 -15.54
C VAL A 212 -30.22 -5.21 -16.55
N VAL A 213 -31.38 -4.62 -16.65
CA VAL A 213 -31.59 -3.45 -17.52
C VAL A 213 -31.26 -2.19 -16.74
N ILE A 214 -30.11 -1.59 -17.07
CA ILE A 214 -29.69 -0.30 -16.52
C ILE A 214 -30.05 0.79 -17.52
N SER A 215 -30.91 1.70 -17.14
CA SER A 215 -31.34 2.81 -17.98
C SER A 215 -30.23 3.85 -18.19
N ARG A 216 -30.31 4.61 -19.28
CA ARG A 216 -29.34 5.72 -19.49
C ARG A 216 -29.42 6.76 -18.35
N ARG A 217 -30.62 6.99 -17.83
CA ARG A 217 -30.82 7.90 -16.72
C ARG A 217 -30.11 7.45 -15.46
N GLU A 218 -30.23 6.16 -15.09
CA GLU A 218 -29.54 5.59 -13.93
C GLU A 218 -28.01 5.67 -14.06
N LYS A 219 -27.45 5.49 -15.28
CA LYS A 219 -26.02 5.67 -15.54
C LYS A 219 -25.57 7.10 -15.19
N TRP A 220 -26.28 8.12 -15.69
CA TRP A 220 -25.91 9.51 -15.43
C TRP A 220 -26.19 9.94 -13.98
N GLU A 221 -27.26 9.45 -13.38
CA GLU A 221 -27.57 9.71 -11.97
C GLU A 221 -26.53 9.11 -11.04
N SER A 222 -25.98 7.92 -11.36
CA SER A 222 -24.92 7.29 -10.55
C SER A 222 -23.61 8.09 -10.52
N LEU A 223 -23.29 8.83 -11.57
CA LEU A 223 -22.12 9.71 -11.60
C LEU A 223 -22.22 10.85 -10.58
N LYS A 224 -23.44 11.27 -10.22
CA LYS A 224 -23.62 12.26 -9.16
C LYS A 224 -23.08 11.76 -7.81
N GLY A 225 -23.02 10.43 -7.57
CA GLY A 225 -22.43 9.85 -6.36
C GLY A 225 -20.91 9.96 -6.32
N VAL A 226 -20.25 10.07 -7.48
CA VAL A 226 -18.78 10.07 -7.59
C VAL A 226 -18.17 11.43 -7.24
N TRP A 227 -18.97 12.51 -7.20
CA TRP A 227 -18.48 13.87 -6.97
C TRP A 227 -17.59 14.01 -5.73
N GLY A 228 -17.97 13.33 -4.63
CA GLY A 228 -17.26 13.47 -3.35
C GLY A 228 -15.82 12.95 -3.41
N ILE A 229 -15.61 11.77 -4.04
CA ILE A 229 -14.26 11.23 -4.18
C ILE A 229 -13.44 12.03 -5.20
N SER A 230 -14.05 12.43 -6.31
CA SER A 230 -13.40 13.27 -7.32
C SER A 230 -12.98 14.62 -6.74
N PHE A 231 -13.85 15.23 -5.91
CA PHE A 231 -13.51 16.45 -5.19
C PHE A 231 -12.32 16.26 -4.27
N LEU A 232 -12.31 15.21 -3.43
CA LEU A 232 -11.18 14.93 -2.54
C LEU A 232 -9.88 14.68 -3.31
N PHE A 233 -9.94 13.93 -4.40
CA PHE A 233 -8.79 13.65 -5.23
C PHE A 233 -8.20 14.92 -5.85
N ILE A 234 -9.05 15.74 -6.48
CA ILE A 234 -8.63 17.01 -7.11
C ILE A 234 -8.12 17.99 -6.05
N LEU A 235 -8.77 18.07 -4.90
CA LEU A 235 -8.37 18.96 -3.81
C LEU A 235 -6.98 18.59 -3.26
N VAL A 236 -6.73 17.31 -3.01
CA VAL A 236 -5.48 16.82 -2.43
C VAL A 236 -4.38 16.77 -3.48
N ILE A 237 -4.57 15.98 -4.53
CA ILE A 237 -3.52 15.74 -5.54
C ILE A 237 -3.33 16.96 -6.44
N GLY A 238 -4.41 17.59 -6.85
CA GLY A 238 -4.33 18.85 -7.60
C GLY A 238 -3.65 19.95 -6.79
N GLY A 239 -3.98 20.07 -5.51
CA GLY A 239 -3.36 21.06 -4.61
C GLY A 239 -1.87 20.81 -4.38
N ILE A 240 -1.43 19.56 -4.28
CA ILE A 240 -0.01 19.19 -4.18
C ILE A 240 0.71 19.48 -5.52
N TYR A 241 0.14 19.03 -6.63
CA TYR A 241 0.74 19.18 -7.96
C TYR A 241 0.91 20.65 -8.39
N LEU A 242 -0.08 21.47 -8.08
CA LEU A 242 -0.03 22.93 -8.37
C LEU A 242 0.77 23.73 -7.34
N GLY A 243 1.32 23.08 -6.31
CA GLY A 243 2.12 23.73 -5.27
C GLY A 243 1.33 24.55 -4.25
N PHE A 244 -0.01 24.45 -4.21
CA PHE A 244 -0.82 25.15 -3.21
C PHE A 244 -0.63 24.58 -1.81
N PHE A 245 -0.37 23.29 -1.70
CA PHE A 245 -0.21 22.60 -0.41
C PHE A 245 1.03 21.73 -0.40
N VAL A 246 1.78 21.78 0.70
CA VAL A 246 2.68 20.68 1.03
C VAL A 246 1.86 19.45 1.46
N PRO A 247 2.36 18.22 1.32
CA PRO A 247 1.59 17.00 1.58
C PRO A 247 0.88 16.96 2.94
N THR A 248 1.50 17.50 4.00
CA THR A 248 0.90 17.53 5.33
C THR A 248 -0.34 18.42 5.39
N TYR A 249 -0.28 19.60 4.78
CA TYR A 249 -1.47 20.45 4.68
C TYR A 249 -2.54 19.86 3.76
N ALA A 250 -2.13 19.20 2.67
CA ALA A 250 -3.08 18.50 1.80
C ALA A 250 -3.82 17.38 2.55
N GLY A 251 -3.15 16.66 3.45
CA GLY A 251 -3.78 15.69 4.34
C GLY A 251 -4.84 16.32 5.26
N ALA A 252 -4.53 17.45 5.88
CA ALA A 252 -5.46 18.18 6.75
C ALA A 252 -6.68 18.70 5.98
N VAL A 253 -6.44 19.32 4.82
CA VAL A 253 -7.49 19.84 3.94
C VAL A 253 -8.36 18.71 3.39
N GLY A 254 -7.75 17.57 3.03
CA GLY A 254 -8.45 16.37 2.59
C GLY A 254 -9.33 15.77 3.69
N ALA A 255 -8.81 15.64 4.93
CA ALA A 255 -9.57 15.17 6.09
C ALA A 255 -10.76 16.10 6.40
N PHE A 256 -10.52 17.41 6.39
CA PHE A 256 -11.58 18.40 6.57
C PHE A 256 -12.62 18.36 5.44
N GLY A 257 -12.18 18.23 4.19
CA GLY A 257 -13.08 18.05 3.03
C GLY A 257 -13.94 16.79 3.16
N ALA A 258 -13.35 15.66 3.58
CA ALA A 258 -14.09 14.43 3.84
C ALA A 258 -15.10 14.60 4.99
N PHE A 259 -14.74 15.30 6.05
CA PHE A 259 -15.67 15.66 7.14
C PHE A 259 -16.87 16.47 6.63
N LEU A 260 -16.64 17.48 5.80
CA LEU A 260 -17.72 18.28 5.19
C LEU A 260 -18.62 17.41 4.31
N ILE A 261 -18.09 16.43 3.58
CA ILE A 261 -18.89 15.50 2.77
C ILE A 261 -19.77 14.63 3.66
N VAL A 262 -19.26 14.10 4.80
CA VAL A 262 -20.07 13.34 5.77
C VAL A 262 -21.23 14.20 6.29
N ALA A 263 -20.95 15.46 6.64
CA ALA A 263 -21.96 16.42 7.11
C ALA A 263 -23.00 16.73 6.03
N ALA A 264 -22.58 17.05 4.81
CA ALA A 264 -23.44 17.35 3.68
C ALA A 264 -24.37 16.18 3.29
N LYS A 265 -23.89 14.93 3.48
CA LYS A 265 -24.70 13.72 3.28
C LYS A 265 -25.65 13.40 4.45
N GLY A 266 -25.68 14.23 5.50
CA GLY A 266 -26.53 14.03 6.66
C GLY A 266 -26.16 12.80 7.51
N LYS A 267 -24.93 12.27 7.35
CA LYS A 267 -24.46 11.08 8.07
C LYS A 267 -23.65 11.41 9.33
N LEU A 268 -23.46 12.71 9.61
CA LEU A 268 -22.68 13.15 10.77
C LEU A 268 -23.48 12.95 12.05
N ASN A 269 -22.97 12.05 12.92
CA ASN A 269 -23.51 11.86 14.27
C ASN A 269 -22.38 11.44 15.21
N GLY A 270 -22.63 11.47 16.52
CA GLY A 270 -21.61 11.17 17.54
C GLY A 270 -20.98 9.77 17.40
N LYS A 271 -21.78 8.76 17.00
CA LYS A 271 -21.27 7.39 16.78
C LYS A 271 -20.30 7.34 15.60
N VAL A 272 -20.67 7.94 14.47
CA VAL A 272 -19.81 8.01 13.28
C VAL A 272 -18.49 8.69 13.60
N LEU A 273 -18.49 9.78 14.38
CA LEU A 273 -17.26 10.46 14.79
C LEU A 273 -16.39 9.55 15.67
N VAL A 274 -16.98 8.95 16.72
CA VAL A 274 -16.25 8.05 17.62
C VAL A 274 -15.65 6.87 16.86
N ASP A 275 -16.45 6.19 16.02
CA ASP A 275 -15.99 5.05 15.23
C ASP A 275 -14.86 5.48 14.26
N THR A 276 -15.00 6.63 13.59
CA THR A 276 -13.97 7.16 12.67
C THR A 276 -12.66 7.46 13.40
N PHE A 277 -12.71 8.18 14.52
CA PHE A 277 -11.49 8.50 15.27
C PHE A 277 -10.85 7.27 15.90
N LYS A 278 -11.65 6.31 16.34
CA LYS A 278 -11.17 5.02 16.86
C LYS A 278 -10.41 4.24 15.76
N ASP A 279 -11.02 4.07 14.60
CA ASP A 279 -10.42 3.33 13.48
C ASP A 279 -9.14 4.02 12.98
N ALA A 280 -9.20 5.34 12.81
CA ALA A 280 -8.02 6.13 12.41
C ALA A 280 -6.92 6.09 13.47
N GLY A 281 -7.26 6.15 14.74
CA GLY A 281 -6.32 6.08 15.86
C GLY A 281 -5.63 4.72 15.96
N ILE A 282 -6.38 3.63 15.86
CA ILE A 282 -5.82 2.25 15.87
C ILE A 282 -4.85 2.07 14.71
N THR A 283 -5.27 2.42 13.49
CA THR A 283 -4.43 2.28 12.29
C THR A 283 -3.17 3.13 12.39
N THR A 284 -3.29 4.38 12.81
CA THR A 284 -2.16 5.29 13.01
C THR A 284 -1.18 4.73 14.04
N SER A 285 -1.68 4.29 15.20
CA SER A 285 -0.83 3.74 16.27
C SER A 285 -0.07 2.51 15.82
N THR A 286 -0.73 1.61 15.06
CA THR A 286 -0.08 0.42 14.50
C THR A 286 1.07 0.80 13.57
N ILE A 287 0.86 1.76 12.66
CA ILE A 287 1.89 2.23 11.73
C ILE A 287 3.05 2.89 12.49
N PHE A 288 2.74 3.77 13.44
CA PHE A 288 3.78 4.45 14.21
C PHE A 288 4.63 3.49 15.05
N ILE A 289 4.04 2.45 15.63
CA ILE A 289 4.81 1.40 16.34
C ILE A 289 5.78 0.70 15.39
N ILE A 290 5.38 0.40 14.15
CA ILE A 290 6.26 -0.20 13.14
C ILE A 290 7.39 0.77 12.76
N VAL A 291 7.07 2.03 12.51
CA VAL A 291 8.06 3.05 12.12
C VAL A 291 9.05 3.32 13.25
N ILE A 292 8.58 3.47 14.50
CA ILE A 292 9.44 3.67 15.68
C ILE A 292 10.38 2.48 15.86
N GLY A 293 9.85 1.26 15.85
CA GLY A 293 10.66 0.05 16.01
C GLY A 293 11.69 -0.09 14.89
N GLY A 294 11.28 0.19 13.66
CA GLY A 294 12.16 0.15 12.52
C GLY A 294 13.25 1.22 12.53
N ILE A 295 12.95 2.45 13.01
CA ILE A 295 13.99 3.49 13.18
C ILE A 295 15.02 3.04 14.24
N ILE A 296 14.60 2.44 15.35
CA ILE A 296 15.52 1.91 16.36
C ILE A 296 16.41 0.81 15.74
N PHE A 297 15.82 -0.09 14.95
CA PHE A 297 16.55 -1.13 14.23
C PHE A 297 17.53 -0.56 13.20
N ALA A 298 17.10 0.42 12.40
CA ALA A 298 17.95 1.10 11.43
C ALA A 298 19.14 1.81 12.09
N ARG A 299 18.93 2.45 13.25
CA ARG A 299 20.01 3.05 14.03
C ARG A 299 21.01 2.03 14.54
N PHE A 300 20.56 0.83 14.95
CA PHE A 300 21.47 -0.28 15.25
C PHE A 300 22.39 -0.59 14.06
N LEU A 301 21.82 -0.78 12.87
CA LEU A 301 22.59 -1.07 11.66
C LEU A 301 23.58 0.06 11.32
N THR A 302 23.17 1.32 11.50
CA THR A 302 24.02 2.50 11.23
C THR A 302 25.14 2.62 12.27
N TYR A 303 24.84 2.49 13.55
CA TYR A 303 25.83 2.65 14.62
C TYR A 303 26.89 1.54 14.64
N THR A 304 26.54 0.37 14.16
CA THR A 304 27.50 -0.76 14.02
C THR A 304 28.33 -0.71 12.76
N GLY A 305 28.02 0.19 11.81
CA GLY A 305 28.68 0.24 10.50
C GLY A 305 28.23 -0.85 9.53
N LEU A 306 27.35 -1.76 9.95
CA LEU A 306 26.87 -2.87 9.12
C LEU A 306 26.29 -2.44 7.77
N VAL A 307 25.66 -1.26 7.69
CA VAL A 307 25.17 -0.71 6.43
C VAL A 307 26.32 -0.48 5.44
N GLY A 308 27.43 0.12 5.93
CA GLY A 308 28.64 0.34 5.12
C GLY A 308 29.27 -0.99 4.69
N ASP A 309 29.52 -1.88 5.64
CA ASP A 309 30.16 -3.18 5.37
C ASP A 309 29.38 -4.03 4.35
N ILE A 310 28.05 -4.08 4.47
CA ILE A 310 27.18 -4.78 3.51
C ILE A 310 27.20 -4.08 2.15
N SER A 311 27.17 -2.74 2.12
CA SER A 311 27.23 -1.98 0.88
C SER A 311 28.55 -2.20 0.16
N ASP A 312 29.67 -2.10 0.86
CA ASP A 312 31.00 -2.30 0.29
C ASP A 312 31.17 -3.73 -0.22
N TRP A 313 30.71 -4.74 0.56
CA TRP A 313 30.71 -6.13 0.12
C TRP A 313 29.87 -6.34 -1.15
N MET A 314 28.65 -5.78 -1.18
CA MET A 314 27.80 -5.90 -2.37
C MET A 314 28.41 -5.22 -3.58
N LEU A 315 28.92 -3.99 -3.45
CA LEU A 315 29.53 -3.24 -4.54
C LEU A 315 30.83 -3.89 -5.05
N ALA A 316 31.59 -4.55 -4.15
CA ALA A 316 32.79 -5.33 -4.52
C ALA A 316 32.47 -6.55 -5.41
N LEU A 317 31.21 -6.98 -5.51
CA LEU A 317 30.78 -8.04 -6.44
C LEU A 317 30.74 -7.55 -7.90
N GLU A 318 30.87 -6.24 -8.15
CA GLU A 318 30.87 -5.62 -9.49
C GLU A 318 29.75 -6.13 -10.42
N LEU A 319 28.57 -6.38 -9.86
CA LEU A 319 27.42 -6.87 -10.62
C LEU A 319 26.85 -5.79 -11.53
N SER A 320 26.18 -6.21 -12.59
CA SER A 320 25.45 -5.27 -13.43
C SER A 320 24.28 -4.60 -12.65
N PRO A 321 23.90 -3.36 -12.96
CA PRO A 321 22.77 -2.69 -12.31
C PRO A 321 21.49 -3.54 -12.28
N ILE A 322 21.21 -4.25 -13.36
CA ILE A 322 20.03 -5.14 -13.44
C ILE A 322 20.12 -6.33 -12.46
N ALA A 323 21.32 -6.84 -12.15
CA ALA A 323 21.49 -7.90 -11.18
C ALA A 323 21.19 -7.41 -9.76
N TYR A 324 21.60 -6.18 -9.39
CA TYR A 324 21.22 -5.55 -8.13
C TYR A 324 19.70 -5.35 -8.05
N LEU A 325 19.07 -4.91 -9.13
CA LEU A 325 17.61 -4.74 -9.17
C LEU A 325 16.87 -6.07 -9.01
N LEU A 326 17.34 -7.13 -9.66
CA LEU A 326 16.75 -8.47 -9.50
C LEU A 326 16.94 -9.00 -8.07
N GLY A 327 18.13 -8.79 -7.46
CA GLY A 327 18.36 -9.13 -6.06
C GLY A 327 17.43 -8.38 -5.12
N PHE A 328 17.25 -7.07 -5.34
CA PHE A 328 16.28 -6.24 -4.61
C PHE A 328 14.85 -6.74 -4.79
N ALA A 329 14.44 -7.08 -6.01
CA ALA A 329 13.12 -7.61 -6.30
C ALA A 329 12.86 -8.95 -5.59
N VAL A 330 13.83 -9.87 -5.65
CA VAL A 330 13.74 -11.17 -4.96
C VAL A 330 13.64 -10.96 -3.44
N LEU A 331 14.46 -10.08 -2.87
CA LEU A 331 14.42 -9.76 -1.44
C LEU A 331 13.03 -9.25 -1.02
N TYR A 332 12.48 -8.26 -1.78
CA TYR A 332 11.16 -7.69 -1.48
C TYR A 332 10.04 -8.70 -1.62
N LEU A 333 10.08 -9.55 -2.65
CA LEU A 333 9.09 -10.61 -2.83
C LEU A 333 9.15 -11.64 -1.70
N LEU A 334 10.35 -12.12 -1.35
CA LEU A 334 10.51 -13.13 -0.29
C LEU A 334 10.09 -12.58 1.09
N LEU A 335 10.54 -11.39 1.45
CA LEU A 335 10.17 -10.77 2.73
C LEU A 335 8.69 -10.40 2.75
N GLY A 336 8.18 -9.86 1.65
CA GLY A 336 6.80 -9.40 1.56
C GLY A 336 5.76 -10.51 1.55
N MET A 337 6.15 -11.73 1.22
CA MET A 337 5.30 -12.92 1.44
C MET A 337 5.02 -13.17 2.92
N LEU A 338 5.85 -12.68 3.84
CA LEU A 338 5.81 -13.00 5.27
C LEU A 338 5.50 -11.79 6.15
N ILE A 339 5.87 -10.60 5.70
CA ILE A 339 5.96 -9.39 6.52
C ILE A 339 5.16 -8.26 5.87
N ASP A 340 4.64 -7.35 6.70
CA ASP A 340 3.93 -6.15 6.25
C ASP A 340 4.84 -5.21 5.41
N PRO A 341 4.33 -4.59 4.33
CA PRO A 341 5.11 -3.71 3.45
C PRO A 341 5.83 -2.55 4.15
N ILE A 342 5.22 -1.95 5.18
CA ILE A 342 5.84 -0.87 5.94
C ILE A 342 7.08 -1.37 6.64
N ALA A 343 6.97 -2.53 7.27
CA ALA A 343 8.07 -3.14 7.99
C ALA A 343 9.22 -3.57 7.06
N ILE A 344 8.90 -4.10 5.86
CA ILE A 344 9.92 -4.42 4.85
C ILE A 344 10.70 -3.16 4.50
N MET A 345 10.00 -2.07 4.18
CA MET A 345 10.63 -0.81 3.80
C MET A 345 11.53 -0.27 4.91
N VAL A 346 11.03 -0.22 6.14
CA VAL A 346 11.79 0.31 7.28
C VAL A 346 13.03 -0.53 7.58
N MET A 347 12.95 -1.85 7.38
CA MET A 347 14.06 -2.78 7.62
C MET A 347 15.09 -2.77 6.50
N THR A 348 14.67 -2.69 5.25
CA THR A 348 15.54 -2.92 4.09
C THR A 348 16.08 -1.63 3.45
N LEU A 349 15.28 -0.56 3.41
CA LEU A 349 15.68 0.67 2.72
C LEU A 349 16.95 1.32 3.29
N PRO A 350 17.22 1.32 4.59
CA PRO A 350 18.47 1.88 5.11
C PRO A 350 19.72 1.24 4.50
N VAL A 351 19.64 -0.03 4.09
CA VAL A 351 20.74 -0.77 3.45
C VAL A 351 20.64 -0.72 1.93
N MET A 352 19.46 -1.03 1.38
CA MET A 352 19.28 -1.18 -0.07
C MET A 352 19.27 0.14 -0.84
N PHE A 353 18.73 1.21 -0.24
CA PHE A 353 18.61 2.49 -0.92
C PHE A 353 19.97 3.10 -1.31
N PRO A 354 20.99 3.18 -0.42
CA PRO A 354 22.32 3.65 -0.79
C PRO A 354 22.95 2.82 -1.91
N ILE A 355 22.82 1.49 -1.85
CA ILE A 355 23.37 0.57 -2.86
C ILE A 355 22.72 0.84 -4.22
N MET A 356 21.39 0.89 -4.27
CA MET A 356 20.65 1.05 -5.52
C MET A 356 20.91 2.43 -6.17
N THR A 357 21.03 3.47 -5.36
CA THR A 357 21.36 4.82 -5.86
C THR A 357 22.80 4.93 -6.32
N SER A 358 23.76 4.25 -5.67
CA SER A 358 25.16 4.24 -6.10
C SER A 358 25.39 3.54 -7.44
N VAL A 359 24.56 2.55 -7.79
CA VAL A 359 24.59 1.88 -9.11
C VAL A 359 23.74 2.63 -10.16
N GLY A 360 23.22 3.83 -9.85
CA GLY A 360 22.65 4.78 -10.81
C GLY A 360 21.12 4.76 -10.94
N TYR A 361 20.39 4.10 -10.05
CA TYR A 361 18.92 4.15 -10.08
C TYR A 361 18.38 5.46 -9.49
N ASP A 362 17.39 6.06 -10.17
CA ASP A 362 16.71 7.26 -9.69
C ASP A 362 15.94 6.96 -8.39
N PRO A 363 16.09 7.79 -7.33
CA PRO A 363 15.45 7.56 -6.04
C PRO A 363 13.91 7.52 -6.08
N ILE A 364 13.27 8.35 -6.92
CA ILE A 364 11.80 8.39 -7.05
C ILE A 364 11.29 7.15 -7.79
N TRP A 365 11.98 6.79 -8.88
CA TRP A 365 11.68 5.58 -9.62
C TRP A 365 11.82 4.33 -8.75
N LEU A 366 12.91 4.23 -8.00
CA LEU A 366 13.16 3.13 -7.06
C LEU A 366 12.04 3.00 -6.03
N GLY A 367 11.51 4.12 -5.53
CA GLY A 367 10.37 4.14 -4.61
C GLY A 367 9.12 3.50 -5.20
N VAL A 368 8.77 3.84 -6.43
CA VAL A 368 7.62 3.23 -7.11
C VAL A 368 7.83 1.73 -7.37
N ILE A 369 9.06 1.33 -7.75
CA ILE A 369 9.41 -0.10 -7.92
C ILE A 369 9.32 -0.85 -6.59
N ALA A 370 9.86 -0.30 -5.49
CA ALA A 370 9.77 -0.89 -4.16
C ALA A 370 8.32 -1.12 -3.73
N ILE A 371 7.46 -0.12 -3.94
CA ILE A 371 6.04 -0.20 -3.62
C ILE A 371 5.34 -1.24 -4.50
N LYS A 372 5.66 -1.28 -5.80
CA LYS A 372 5.09 -2.27 -6.71
C LYS A 372 5.48 -3.70 -6.33
N LEU A 373 6.73 -3.92 -5.94
CA LEU A 373 7.19 -5.21 -5.42
C LEU A 373 6.47 -5.59 -4.12
N ALA A 374 6.29 -4.63 -3.21
CA ALA A 374 5.53 -4.83 -1.99
C ALA A 374 4.06 -5.17 -2.26
N GLU A 375 3.42 -4.54 -3.26
CA GLU A 375 2.06 -4.90 -3.71
C GLU A 375 1.97 -6.34 -4.19
N ILE A 376 2.87 -6.75 -5.07
CA ILE A 376 2.94 -8.11 -5.61
C ILE A 376 3.06 -9.12 -4.45
N SER A 377 3.90 -8.81 -3.47
CA SER A 377 4.13 -9.70 -2.33
C SER A 377 2.87 -9.89 -1.46
N LEU A 378 2.01 -8.86 -1.35
CA LEU A 378 0.76 -8.93 -0.59
C LEU A 378 -0.27 -9.94 -1.12
N ILE A 379 -0.14 -10.35 -2.37
CA ILE A 379 -1.01 -11.33 -3.00
C ILE A 379 -0.30 -12.63 -3.35
N THR A 380 1.01 -12.72 -3.06
CA THR A 380 1.85 -13.89 -3.41
C THR A 380 1.86 -14.92 -2.27
N PRO A 381 1.72 -16.25 -2.56
CA PRO A 381 1.91 -17.30 -1.55
C PRO A 381 3.31 -17.24 -0.93
N PRO A 382 3.52 -17.71 0.34
CA PRO A 382 2.60 -18.53 1.14
C PRO A 382 1.62 -17.76 2.03
N VAL A 383 1.92 -16.50 2.39
CA VAL A 383 1.04 -15.73 3.28
C VAL A 383 0.10 -14.85 2.48
N GLY A 384 0.61 -13.80 1.79
CA GLY A 384 -0.21 -12.90 1.01
C GLY A 384 -1.28 -12.18 1.86
N LEU A 385 -0.90 -11.14 2.60
CA LEU A 385 -1.77 -10.49 3.58
C LEU A 385 -3.15 -10.11 3.04
N ASN A 386 -3.23 -9.58 1.80
CA ASN A 386 -4.51 -9.24 1.20
C ASN A 386 -5.39 -10.47 0.93
N VAL A 387 -4.78 -11.63 0.65
CA VAL A 387 -5.51 -12.91 0.47
C VAL A 387 -6.18 -13.33 1.77
N TYR A 388 -5.45 -13.22 2.90
CA TYR A 388 -6.01 -13.50 4.23
C TYR A 388 -7.11 -12.50 4.61
N VAL A 389 -6.93 -11.22 4.29
CA VAL A 389 -7.94 -10.18 4.52
C VAL A 389 -9.23 -10.50 3.75
N VAL A 390 -9.13 -10.84 2.47
CA VAL A 390 -10.29 -11.21 1.65
C VAL A 390 -10.99 -12.44 2.22
N ARG A 391 -10.24 -13.48 2.59
CA ARG A 391 -10.82 -14.67 3.22
C ARG A 391 -11.55 -14.35 4.53
N SER A 392 -10.91 -13.57 5.41
CA SER A 392 -11.46 -13.28 6.75
C SER A 392 -12.65 -12.33 6.72
N ALA A 393 -12.65 -11.37 5.77
CA ALA A 393 -13.72 -10.37 5.61
C ALA A 393 -14.90 -10.88 4.77
N SER A 394 -14.75 -12.03 4.09
CA SER A 394 -15.77 -12.54 3.16
C SER A 394 -17.01 -13.05 3.89
N PRO A 395 -18.20 -12.55 3.53
CA PRO A 395 -19.47 -13.09 4.02
C PRO A 395 -19.83 -14.42 3.35
N VAL A 396 -19.11 -14.80 2.28
CA VAL A 396 -19.28 -16.07 1.57
C VAL A 396 -18.14 -17.01 1.98
N PRO A 397 -18.41 -18.31 2.26
CA PRO A 397 -17.35 -19.25 2.59
C PRO A 397 -16.31 -19.36 1.48
N LEU A 398 -15.04 -19.08 1.83
CA LEU A 398 -13.87 -19.13 0.95
C LEU A 398 -12.75 -19.95 1.59
N ARG A 399 -12.15 -20.87 0.84
CA ARG A 399 -10.89 -21.51 1.21
C ARG A 399 -9.72 -20.64 0.75
N LEU A 400 -8.61 -20.73 1.48
CA LEU A 400 -7.42 -19.93 1.18
C LEU A 400 -6.87 -20.27 -0.20
N GLU A 401 -6.86 -21.54 -0.57
CA GLU A 401 -6.41 -22.04 -1.87
C GLU A 401 -7.24 -21.48 -3.03
N GLU A 402 -8.54 -21.24 -2.79
CA GLU A 402 -9.43 -20.63 -3.80
C GLU A 402 -9.04 -19.18 -4.08
N VAL A 403 -8.69 -18.43 -3.03
CA VAL A 403 -8.24 -17.05 -3.19
C VAL A 403 -6.88 -17.01 -3.88
N PHE A 404 -5.91 -17.85 -3.48
CA PHE A 404 -4.62 -17.94 -4.15
C PHE A 404 -4.73 -18.34 -5.63
N ALA A 405 -5.59 -19.30 -5.95
CA ALA A 405 -5.86 -19.66 -7.34
C ALA A 405 -6.43 -18.47 -8.13
N GLY A 406 -7.29 -17.68 -7.47
CA GLY A 406 -7.91 -16.51 -8.08
C GLY A 406 -6.97 -15.34 -8.30
N VAL A 407 -5.94 -15.13 -7.46
CA VAL A 407 -4.97 -14.06 -7.64
C VAL A 407 -3.92 -14.36 -8.71
N THR A 408 -3.73 -15.62 -9.11
CA THR A 408 -2.69 -16.01 -10.06
C THR A 408 -2.71 -15.21 -11.37
N PRO A 409 -3.84 -15.00 -12.06
CA PRO A 409 -3.88 -14.15 -13.25
C PRO A 409 -3.45 -12.70 -12.97
N PHE A 410 -3.84 -12.15 -11.82
CA PHE A 410 -3.49 -10.79 -11.42
C PHE A 410 -2.02 -10.66 -11.08
N LEU A 411 -1.41 -11.68 -10.50
CA LEU A 411 0.03 -11.74 -10.27
C LEU A 411 0.82 -11.63 -11.58
N LEU A 412 0.37 -12.33 -12.64
CA LEU A 412 0.97 -12.20 -13.96
C LEU A 412 0.81 -10.80 -14.56
N MET A 413 -0.35 -10.17 -14.36
CA MET A 413 -0.58 -8.79 -14.77
C MET A 413 0.31 -7.81 -14.01
N ASP A 414 0.55 -8.05 -12.73
CA ASP A 414 1.45 -7.25 -11.90
C ASP A 414 2.91 -7.39 -12.32
N LEU A 415 3.36 -8.61 -12.59
CA LEU A 415 4.70 -8.85 -13.13
C LEU A 415 4.89 -8.18 -14.49
N PHE A 416 3.85 -8.21 -15.34
CA PHE A 416 3.86 -7.49 -16.62
C PHE A 416 3.96 -5.97 -16.40
N THR A 417 3.16 -5.43 -15.46
CA THR A 417 3.22 -4.01 -15.09
C THR A 417 4.61 -3.63 -14.56
N LEU A 418 5.17 -4.44 -13.66
CA LEU A 418 6.52 -4.24 -13.14
C LEU A 418 7.56 -4.24 -14.26
N GLY A 419 7.47 -5.19 -15.19
CA GLY A 419 8.32 -5.24 -16.37
C GLY A 419 8.26 -3.97 -17.21
N LEU A 420 7.06 -3.41 -17.42
CA LEU A 420 6.89 -2.14 -18.13
C LEU A 420 7.52 -0.95 -17.38
N LEU A 421 7.36 -0.89 -16.05
CA LEU A 421 7.95 0.18 -15.22
C LEU A 421 9.48 0.11 -15.20
N ILE A 422 10.04 -1.10 -15.27
CA ILE A 422 11.50 -1.31 -15.37
C ILE A 422 12.00 -0.95 -16.77
N ALA A 423 11.31 -1.40 -17.81
CA ALA A 423 11.72 -1.14 -19.19
C ALA A 423 11.55 0.34 -19.61
N PHE A 424 10.58 1.04 -19.03
CA PHE A 424 10.23 2.41 -19.39
C PHE A 424 10.16 3.30 -18.13
N PRO A 425 11.30 3.70 -17.52
CA PRO A 425 11.32 4.56 -16.33
C PRO A 425 10.58 5.89 -16.50
N ALA A 426 10.47 6.38 -17.73
CA ALA A 426 9.71 7.57 -18.06
C ALA A 426 8.23 7.52 -17.63
N ILE A 427 7.63 6.33 -17.55
CA ILE A 427 6.24 6.16 -17.05
C ILE A 427 6.13 6.67 -15.61
N VAL A 428 7.16 6.44 -14.81
CA VAL A 428 7.22 6.87 -13.41
C VAL A 428 7.64 8.33 -13.29
N LEU A 429 8.67 8.73 -14.05
CA LEU A 429 9.34 10.02 -13.87
C LEU A 429 8.70 11.17 -14.65
N PHE A 430 7.78 10.91 -15.57
CA PHE A 430 7.16 11.91 -16.42
C PHE A 430 6.47 13.02 -15.61
N LEU A 431 5.52 12.67 -14.74
CA LEU A 431 4.81 13.70 -13.94
C LEU A 431 5.72 14.42 -12.93
N PRO A 432 6.61 13.74 -12.19
CA PRO A 432 7.57 14.41 -11.32
C PRO A 432 8.54 15.35 -12.03
N SER A 433 8.83 15.13 -13.32
CA SER A 433 9.72 16.01 -14.10
C SER A 433 9.05 17.33 -14.50
N LEU A 434 7.73 17.44 -14.38
CA LEU A 434 6.94 18.64 -14.67
C LEU A 434 6.69 19.50 -13.43
N MET A 435 7.13 19.04 -12.24
CA MET A 435 7.05 19.77 -10.96
C MET A 435 8.34 20.56 -10.74
#